data_b7173f87c256aabe7956e237e333eb1f
#
_entry.id   b7173f87c256aabe7956e237e333eb1f
#
_cell.length_a   1.000
_cell.length_b   1.000
_cell.length_c   1.000
_cell.angle_alpha   90.00
_cell.angle_beta   90.00
_cell.angle_gamma   90.00
#
_symmetry.space_group_name_H-M   'P 1'
#
loop_
_entity.id
_entity.type
_entity.pdbx_description
1 polymer ?
#
loop_
_entity_poly.entity_id
_entity_poly.type
_entity_poly.pdbx_seq_one_letter_code
_entity_poly.pdbx_strand_id
1 'polypeptide(L)'
;MVYGKKRNFILKTTKTIIEMKKILITGGTGLLGKELVKGFLDKKCTVYFTSTSKQNSDKFLKSIKLKYKKYCVPIIQNFNNYDDINQFITKYKKVKFDTLINNARDISNLNLKVTNYEHYNSFNNEIFLAVYLPYFLSINLNHKFLNHIVNITSMYGVVPPNKNLYTDKYKSSPIYYGVSKAAEIHLSKELAVRLADKKIRVNSISFGGIEGRVNKKFKKLYAKMCPLGRMLKPKEVFEPVWFLCSNQSSGATGHNLIIDGGWTTW
;
A
#
# COMPACT_ATOMS: atom_id res chain seq x y z
N MET A 1 66.78 9.96 29.95
CA MET A 1 66.02 10.71 28.89
C MET A 1 65.51 9.73 27.88
N VAL A 2 64.17 9.45 27.93
CA VAL A 2 63.52 8.58 26.98
C VAL A 2 62.40 9.40 26.32
N TYR A 3 62.56 9.70 25.04
CA TYR A 3 61.60 10.46 24.24
C TYR A 3 60.44 9.58 23.87
N GLY A 4 59.28 9.88 24.41
CA GLY A 4 58.01 9.26 24.02
C GLY A 4 57.50 9.83 22.68
N LYS A 5 57.42 9.01 21.64
CA LYS A 5 56.75 9.34 20.37
C LYS A 5 55.23 9.34 20.57
N LYS A 6 54.57 10.50 20.49
CA LYS A 6 53.12 10.63 20.38
C LYS A 6 52.66 10.05 19.03
N ARG A 7 51.95 8.92 19.03
CA ARG A 7 51.22 8.42 17.87
C ARG A 7 49.93 9.21 17.71
N ASN A 8 49.88 10.05 16.70
CA ASN A 8 48.61 10.68 16.27
C ASN A 8 47.69 9.61 15.66
N PHE A 9 46.67 9.19 16.42
CA PHE A 9 45.59 8.39 15.88
C PHE A 9 44.68 9.33 15.08
N ILE A 10 44.80 9.34 13.75
CA ILE A 10 43.83 9.95 12.84
C ILE A 10 42.63 9.01 12.81
N LEU A 11 41.58 9.33 13.57
CA LEU A 11 40.27 8.71 13.45
C LEU A 11 39.69 9.07 12.07
N LYS A 12 39.89 8.18 11.09
CA LYS A 12 39.12 8.23 9.84
C LYS A 12 37.64 7.91 10.18
N THR A 13 36.85 8.94 10.40
CA THR A 13 35.38 8.82 10.43
C THR A 13 34.91 8.47 9.02
N THR A 14 34.80 7.18 8.72
CA THR A 14 34.06 6.69 7.57
C THR A 14 32.61 7.09 7.79
N LYS A 15 32.15 8.19 7.16
CA LYS A 15 30.73 8.47 7.02
C LYS A 15 30.12 7.29 6.28
N THR A 16 29.52 6.35 7.00
CA THR A 16 28.67 5.33 6.41
C THR A 16 27.52 6.08 5.74
N ILE A 17 27.56 6.15 4.42
CA ILE A 17 26.43 6.69 3.64
C ILE A 17 25.29 5.70 3.86
N ILE A 18 24.38 6.02 4.76
CA ILE A 18 23.15 5.24 4.95
C ILE A 18 22.34 5.40 3.65
N GLU A 19 22.35 4.35 2.82
CA GLU A 19 21.56 4.34 1.58
C GLU A 19 20.08 4.50 1.96
N MET A 20 19.45 5.53 1.40
CA MET A 20 18.03 5.80 1.71
C MET A 20 17.17 4.66 1.19
N LYS A 21 16.26 4.15 2.03
CA LYS A 21 15.29 3.13 1.65
C LYS A 21 14.47 3.59 0.44
N LYS A 22 14.32 2.70 -0.55
CA LYS A 22 13.50 2.93 -1.73
C LYS A 22 12.20 2.17 -1.60
N ILE A 23 11.11 2.89 -1.64
CA ILE A 23 9.76 2.36 -1.46
C ILE A 23 9.04 2.38 -2.82
N LEU A 24 8.44 1.27 -3.22
CA LEU A 24 7.53 1.21 -4.36
C LEU A 24 6.08 1.17 -3.86
N ILE A 25 5.26 2.11 -4.32
CA ILE A 25 3.83 2.19 -3.97
C ILE A 25 3.01 2.14 -5.25
N THR A 26 2.17 1.12 -5.41
CA THR A 26 1.21 1.10 -6.52
C THR A 26 0.00 1.99 -6.20
N GLY A 27 -0.49 2.76 -7.20
CA GLY A 27 -1.65 3.65 -7.02
C GLY A 27 -1.39 4.85 -6.10
N GLY A 28 -0.19 5.47 -6.17
CA GLY A 28 0.24 6.54 -5.28
C GLY A 28 -0.52 7.86 -5.39
N THR A 29 -1.32 8.08 -6.44
CA THR A 29 -2.18 9.27 -6.59
C THR A 29 -3.60 9.10 -6.03
N GLY A 30 -3.94 7.90 -5.55
CA GLY A 30 -5.20 7.62 -4.87
C GLY A 30 -5.32 8.29 -3.49
N LEU A 31 -6.48 8.17 -2.84
CA LEU A 31 -6.74 8.77 -1.53
C LEU A 31 -5.71 8.31 -0.47
N LEU A 32 -5.52 6.99 -0.32
CA LEU A 32 -4.56 6.43 0.60
C LEU A 32 -3.13 6.59 0.07
N GLY A 33 -2.92 6.34 -1.23
CA GLY A 33 -1.61 6.42 -1.86
C GLY A 33 -0.90 7.75 -1.61
N LYS A 34 -1.61 8.88 -1.68
CA LYS A 34 -1.05 10.22 -1.39
C LYS A 34 -0.53 10.34 0.04
N GLU A 35 -1.26 9.81 1.02
CA GLU A 35 -0.86 9.86 2.42
C GLU A 35 0.34 8.92 2.68
N LEU A 36 0.34 7.73 2.05
CA LEU A 36 1.48 6.81 2.09
C LEU A 36 2.74 7.44 1.49
N VAL A 37 2.65 8.03 0.29
CA VAL A 37 3.79 8.70 -0.35
C VAL A 37 4.34 9.81 0.54
N LYS A 38 3.48 10.70 1.07
CA LYS A 38 3.91 11.79 1.96
C LYS A 38 4.58 11.26 3.22
N GLY A 39 3.98 10.26 3.87
CA GLY A 39 4.50 9.68 5.09
C GLY A 39 5.88 9.06 4.91
N PHE A 40 6.10 8.28 3.84
CA PHE A 40 7.43 7.72 3.55
C PHE A 40 8.47 8.79 3.19
N LEU A 41 8.07 9.88 2.52
CA LEU A 41 8.96 11.02 2.29
C LEU A 41 9.34 11.72 3.61
N ASP A 42 8.42 11.87 4.56
CA ASP A 42 8.68 12.43 5.90
C ASP A 42 9.63 11.51 6.72
N LYS A 43 9.59 10.19 6.49
CA LYS A 43 10.57 9.22 7.05
C LYS A 43 11.89 9.18 6.25
N LYS A 44 12.15 10.16 5.38
CA LYS A 44 13.38 10.30 4.57
C LYS A 44 13.64 9.12 3.61
N CYS A 45 12.59 8.50 3.08
CA CYS A 45 12.69 7.48 2.04
C CYS A 45 12.65 8.11 0.64
N THR A 46 13.21 7.42 -0.35
CA THR A 46 12.92 7.70 -1.77
C THR A 46 11.69 6.90 -2.17
N VAL A 47 10.65 7.57 -2.66
CA VAL A 47 9.37 6.95 -2.96
C VAL A 47 9.12 6.94 -4.45
N TYR A 48 9.04 5.75 -5.02
CA TYR A 48 8.56 5.48 -6.37
C TYR A 48 7.07 5.17 -6.26
N PHE A 49 6.24 5.84 -7.02
CA PHE A 49 4.81 5.57 -6.99
C PHE A 49 4.20 5.48 -8.38
N THR A 50 3.32 4.51 -8.60
CA THR A 50 2.61 4.40 -9.88
C THR A 50 1.35 5.24 -9.91
N SER A 51 1.02 5.75 -11.09
CA SER A 51 -0.21 6.46 -11.42
C SER A 51 -0.61 6.15 -12.85
N THR A 52 -1.90 5.97 -13.09
CA THR A 52 -2.44 5.79 -14.45
C THR A 52 -2.54 7.10 -15.22
N SER A 53 -2.46 8.27 -14.54
CA SER A 53 -2.64 9.58 -15.10
C SER A 53 -1.44 10.49 -14.83
N LYS A 54 -0.81 10.99 -15.90
CA LYS A 54 0.25 12.00 -15.82
C LYS A 54 -0.28 13.27 -15.15
N GLN A 55 -1.48 13.73 -15.54
CA GLN A 55 -2.09 14.93 -14.96
C GLN A 55 -2.28 14.84 -13.44
N ASN A 56 -2.81 13.71 -12.94
CA ASN A 56 -2.98 13.47 -11.51
C ASN A 56 -1.63 13.40 -10.78
N SER A 57 -0.62 12.80 -11.42
CA SER A 57 0.73 12.72 -10.90
C SER A 57 1.36 14.11 -10.79
N ASP A 58 1.29 14.93 -11.84
CA ASP A 58 1.83 16.28 -11.85
C ASP A 58 1.13 17.21 -10.82
N LYS A 59 -0.21 17.09 -10.72
CA LYS A 59 -0.97 17.80 -9.69
C LYS A 59 -0.54 17.38 -8.27
N PHE A 60 -0.31 16.09 -8.06
CA PHE A 60 0.14 15.61 -6.76
C PHE A 60 1.57 16.09 -6.45
N LEU A 61 2.51 16.03 -7.41
CA LEU A 61 3.88 16.52 -7.24
C LEU A 61 3.94 18.02 -6.89
N LYS A 62 3.02 18.82 -7.42
CA LYS A 62 2.91 20.25 -7.03
C LYS A 62 2.59 20.43 -5.54
N SER A 63 1.87 19.48 -4.93
CA SER A 63 1.52 19.50 -3.50
C SER A 63 2.65 19.00 -2.58
N ILE A 64 3.71 18.39 -3.13
CA ILE A 64 4.86 17.88 -2.37
C ILE A 64 5.81 19.03 -2.03
N LYS A 65 6.24 19.09 -0.76
CA LYS A 65 7.22 20.10 -0.29
C LYS A 65 8.50 20.04 -1.13
N LEU A 66 9.04 21.19 -1.48
CA LEU A 66 10.19 21.33 -2.39
C LEU A 66 11.38 20.43 -1.98
N LYS A 67 11.69 20.36 -0.68
CA LYS A 67 12.78 19.53 -0.14
C LYS A 67 12.63 18.02 -0.40
N TYR A 68 11.41 17.53 -0.66
CA TYR A 68 11.13 16.12 -0.92
C TYR A 68 11.00 15.77 -2.41
N LYS A 69 10.88 16.79 -3.30
CA LYS A 69 10.61 16.53 -4.74
C LYS A 69 11.62 15.60 -5.39
N LYS A 70 12.91 15.73 -5.07
CA LYS A 70 13.98 14.87 -5.62
C LYS A 70 13.91 13.40 -5.18
N TYR A 71 13.15 13.12 -4.12
CA TYR A 71 12.94 11.77 -3.58
C TYR A 71 11.56 11.20 -3.91
N CYS A 72 10.73 11.95 -4.65
CA CYS A 72 9.38 11.58 -5.02
C CYS A 72 9.34 11.29 -6.52
N VAL A 73 9.41 10.02 -6.91
CA VAL A 73 9.59 9.56 -8.29
C VAL A 73 8.27 9.01 -8.84
N PRO A 74 7.57 9.75 -9.70
CA PRO A 74 6.36 9.26 -10.33
C PRO A 74 6.68 8.27 -11.46
N ILE A 75 5.84 7.26 -11.59
CA ILE A 75 5.84 6.28 -12.67
C ILE A 75 4.45 6.26 -13.28
N ILE A 76 4.35 6.69 -14.53
CA ILE A 76 3.09 6.60 -15.26
C ILE A 76 2.99 5.19 -15.82
N GLN A 77 2.06 4.41 -15.28
CA GLN A 77 1.89 2.99 -15.58
C GLN A 77 0.44 2.57 -15.39
N ASN A 78 -0.13 1.98 -16.42
CA ASN A 78 -1.34 1.19 -16.35
C ASN A 78 -0.95 -0.28 -16.22
N PHE A 79 -1.72 -1.03 -15.45
CA PHE A 79 -1.59 -2.47 -15.34
C PHE A 79 -2.93 -3.08 -15.77
N ASN A 80 -3.00 -3.51 -17.04
CA ASN A 80 -4.22 -4.08 -17.62
C ASN A 80 -4.09 -5.58 -17.89
N ASN A 81 -2.85 -6.06 -18.02
CA ASN A 81 -2.53 -7.44 -18.38
C ASN A 81 -1.14 -7.84 -17.85
N TYR A 82 -0.77 -9.09 -18.08
CA TYR A 82 0.53 -9.62 -17.67
C TYR A 82 1.71 -8.90 -18.32
N ASP A 83 1.60 -8.50 -19.59
CA ASP A 83 2.69 -7.86 -20.32
C ASP A 83 3.04 -6.49 -19.73
N ASP A 84 2.05 -5.73 -19.28
CA ASP A 84 2.26 -4.47 -18.56
C ASP A 84 3.08 -4.70 -17.28
N ILE A 85 2.78 -5.77 -16.55
CA ILE A 85 3.51 -6.13 -15.32
C ILE A 85 4.94 -6.53 -15.67
N ASN A 86 5.13 -7.37 -16.69
CA ASN A 86 6.44 -7.87 -17.11
C ASN A 86 7.35 -6.75 -17.61
N GLN A 87 6.81 -5.83 -18.42
CA GLN A 87 7.53 -4.63 -18.87
C GLN A 87 7.96 -3.76 -17.68
N PHE A 88 7.07 -3.56 -16.72
CA PHE A 88 7.38 -2.81 -15.50
C PHE A 88 8.52 -3.48 -14.72
N ILE A 89 8.41 -4.78 -14.45
CA ILE A 89 9.44 -5.54 -13.74
C ILE A 89 10.79 -5.43 -14.47
N THR A 90 10.81 -5.66 -15.78
CA THR A 90 12.02 -5.58 -16.60
C THR A 90 12.67 -4.20 -16.52
N LYS A 91 11.88 -3.13 -16.59
CA LYS A 91 12.36 -1.75 -16.52
C LYS A 91 12.96 -1.41 -15.14
N TYR A 92 12.34 -1.91 -14.07
CA TYR A 92 12.70 -1.52 -12.70
C TYR A 92 13.49 -2.61 -11.92
N LYS A 93 13.82 -3.75 -12.53
CA LYS A 93 14.55 -4.86 -11.85
C LYS A 93 15.90 -4.47 -11.24
N LYS A 94 16.55 -3.42 -11.75
CA LYS A 94 17.82 -2.90 -11.20
C LYS A 94 17.62 -1.94 -10.04
N VAL A 95 16.41 -1.46 -9.79
CA VAL A 95 16.13 -0.57 -8.66
C VAL A 95 16.10 -1.41 -7.39
N LYS A 96 16.86 -1.00 -6.39
CA LYS A 96 16.97 -1.67 -5.09
C LYS A 96 15.81 -1.24 -4.20
N PHE A 97 14.62 -1.78 -4.42
CA PHE A 97 13.48 -1.51 -3.55
C PHE A 97 13.64 -2.24 -2.22
N ASP A 98 13.51 -1.52 -1.11
CA ASP A 98 13.46 -2.07 0.25
C ASP A 98 12.04 -2.55 0.60
N THR A 99 11.03 -1.84 0.12
CA THR A 99 9.64 -2.09 0.48
C THR A 99 8.72 -1.96 -0.75
N LEU A 100 7.79 -2.90 -0.86
CA LEU A 100 6.68 -2.88 -1.82
C LEU A 100 5.36 -2.66 -1.06
N ILE A 101 4.60 -1.62 -1.46
CA ILE A 101 3.24 -1.37 -0.98
C ILE A 101 2.26 -1.57 -2.13
N ASN A 102 1.49 -2.64 -2.08
CA ASN A 102 0.42 -2.91 -3.03
C ASN A 102 -0.85 -2.17 -2.59
N ASN A 103 -1.17 -1.06 -3.29
CA ASN A 103 -2.29 -0.18 -2.97
C ASN A 103 -3.13 0.17 -4.22
N ALA A 104 -2.73 -0.28 -5.41
CA ALA A 104 -3.50 -0.03 -6.63
C ALA A 104 -4.89 -0.65 -6.55
N ARG A 105 -5.89 0.10 -7.03
CA ARG A 105 -7.29 -0.32 -7.09
C ARG A 105 -7.99 0.39 -8.22
N ASP A 106 -8.91 -0.30 -8.91
CA ASP A 106 -9.86 0.33 -9.80
C ASP A 106 -11.04 0.92 -9.00
N ILE A 107 -11.36 2.18 -9.27
CA ILE A 107 -12.47 2.89 -8.63
C ILE A 107 -13.52 3.37 -9.64
N SER A 108 -13.39 3.00 -10.91
CA SER A 108 -14.28 3.47 -11.99
C SER A 108 -15.72 2.97 -11.82
N ASN A 109 -15.90 1.78 -11.28
CA ASN A 109 -17.20 1.09 -11.22
C ASN A 109 -17.87 1.06 -9.84
N LEU A 110 -17.50 1.95 -8.92
CA LEU A 110 -18.01 1.92 -7.53
C LEU A 110 -19.50 2.20 -7.36
N ASN A 111 -20.21 2.73 -8.38
CA ASN A 111 -21.57 3.24 -8.26
C ASN A 111 -22.51 2.83 -9.43
N LEU A 112 -22.16 1.81 -10.20
CA LEU A 112 -22.92 1.48 -11.40
C LEU A 112 -24.02 0.46 -11.13
N LYS A 113 -25.21 0.71 -11.70
CA LYS A 113 -26.15 -0.35 -12.10
C LYS A 113 -25.46 -1.06 -13.27
N VAL A 114 -24.79 -2.17 -12.99
CA VAL A 114 -23.93 -2.82 -13.97
C VAL A 114 -24.66 -4.00 -14.60
N THR A 115 -24.44 -4.19 -15.90
CA THR A 115 -24.83 -5.39 -16.63
C THR A 115 -24.00 -6.59 -16.16
N ASN A 116 -24.42 -7.81 -16.49
CA ASN A 116 -23.66 -9.02 -16.19
C ASN A 116 -22.24 -8.98 -16.78
N TYR A 117 -22.08 -8.40 -17.96
CA TYR A 117 -20.77 -8.25 -18.62
C TYR A 117 -19.86 -7.24 -17.87
N GLU A 118 -20.43 -6.13 -17.43
CA GLU A 118 -19.68 -5.14 -16.63
C GLU A 118 -19.31 -5.69 -15.26
N HIS A 119 -20.14 -6.52 -14.65
CA HIS A 119 -19.82 -7.28 -13.44
C HIS A 119 -18.63 -8.21 -13.64
N TYR A 120 -18.64 -8.98 -14.73
CA TYR A 120 -17.54 -9.88 -15.09
C TYR A 120 -16.20 -9.12 -15.26
N ASN A 121 -16.22 -8.00 -16.00
CA ASN A 121 -15.04 -7.19 -16.20
C ASN A 121 -14.54 -6.54 -14.90
N SER A 122 -15.44 -6.04 -14.06
CA SER A 122 -15.08 -5.44 -12.78
C SER A 122 -14.49 -6.48 -11.82
N PHE A 123 -15.02 -7.72 -11.84
CA PHE A 123 -14.47 -8.81 -11.05
C PHE A 123 -13.05 -9.17 -11.50
N ASN A 124 -12.84 -9.33 -12.81
CA ASN A 124 -11.52 -9.61 -13.35
C ASN A 124 -10.50 -8.50 -13.02
N ASN A 125 -10.89 -7.24 -13.17
CA ASN A 125 -10.04 -6.10 -12.85
C ASN A 125 -9.68 -6.05 -11.36
N GLU A 126 -10.64 -6.25 -10.46
CA GLU A 126 -10.35 -6.24 -9.01
C GLU A 126 -9.44 -7.42 -8.62
N ILE A 127 -9.69 -8.63 -9.14
CA ILE A 127 -8.80 -9.78 -8.91
C ILE A 127 -7.41 -9.52 -9.52
N PHE A 128 -7.34 -8.95 -10.73
CA PHE A 128 -6.06 -8.64 -11.35
C PHE A 128 -5.23 -7.67 -10.50
N LEU A 129 -5.83 -6.58 -10.02
CA LEU A 129 -5.14 -5.57 -9.23
C LEU A 129 -4.86 -5.99 -7.77
N ALA A 130 -5.72 -6.83 -7.18
CA ALA A 130 -5.59 -7.27 -5.79
C ALA A 130 -4.80 -8.58 -5.61
N VAL A 131 -4.70 -9.40 -6.66
CA VAL A 131 -4.05 -10.73 -6.57
C VAL A 131 -2.90 -10.87 -7.56
N TYR A 132 -3.16 -10.75 -8.86
CA TYR A 132 -2.11 -10.98 -9.87
C TYR A 132 -0.99 -9.95 -9.80
N LEU A 133 -1.32 -8.66 -9.77
CA LEU A 133 -0.32 -7.60 -9.70
C LEU A 133 0.55 -7.70 -8.44
N PRO A 134 0.00 -7.80 -7.21
CA PRO A 134 0.79 -8.04 -6.00
C PRO A 134 1.64 -9.30 -6.06
N TYR A 135 1.08 -10.41 -6.57
CA TYR A 135 1.81 -11.68 -6.72
C TYR A 135 3.04 -11.52 -7.60
N PHE A 136 2.85 -11.05 -8.85
CA PHE A 136 3.95 -10.95 -9.82
C PHE A 136 5.01 -9.92 -9.40
N LEU A 137 4.62 -8.78 -8.82
CA LEU A 137 5.59 -7.84 -8.27
C LEU A 137 6.38 -8.46 -7.13
N SER A 138 5.72 -9.18 -6.21
CA SER A 138 6.36 -9.78 -5.04
C SER A 138 7.39 -10.84 -5.39
N ILE A 139 7.14 -11.66 -6.43
CA ILE A 139 8.04 -12.77 -6.78
C ILE A 139 9.14 -12.37 -7.78
N ASN A 140 9.01 -11.24 -8.49
CA ASN A 140 9.93 -10.86 -9.56
C ASN A 140 10.76 -9.60 -9.26
N LEU A 141 10.44 -8.82 -8.23
CA LEU A 141 11.32 -7.75 -7.79
C LEU A 141 12.61 -8.32 -7.19
N ASN A 142 13.66 -7.49 -7.16
CA ASN A 142 14.98 -7.95 -6.71
C ASN A 142 14.98 -8.25 -5.21
N HIS A 143 14.82 -9.52 -4.84
CA HIS A 143 14.75 -10.02 -3.47
C HIS A 143 16.01 -9.74 -2.63
N LYS A 144 17.18 -9.47 -3.26
CA LYS A 144 18.40 -9.11 -2.52
C LYS A 144 18.24 -7.84 -1.68
N PHE A 145 17.30 -6.97 -2.06
CA PHE A 145 17.09 -5.67 -1.40
C PHE A 145 15.70 -5.52 -0.80
N LEU A 146 14.75 -6.36 -1.22
CA LEU A 146 13.36 -6.31 -0.73
C LEU A 146 13.28 -6.95 0.66
N ASN A 147 12.78 -6.18 1.63
CA ASN A 147 12.65 -6.62 3.02
C ASN A 147 11.18 -6.71 3.45
N HIS A 148 10.32 -5.87 2.88
CA HIS A 148 8.93 -5.74 3.31
C HIS A 148 7.98 -5.67 2.13
N ILE A 149 6.87 -6.42 2.23
CA ILE A 149 5.72 -6.32 1.34
C ILE A 149 4.50 -6.06 2.21
N VAL A 150 3.75 -5.01 1.90
CA VAL A 150 2.48 -4.71 2.58
C VAL A 150 1.37 -4.57 1.54
N ASN A 151 0.34 -5.39 1.68
CA ASN A 151 -0.84 -5.39 0.83
C ASN A 151 -1.95 -4.59 1.53
N ILE A 152 -2.45 -3.54 0.85
CA ILE A 152 -3.52 -2.68 1.38
C ILE A 152 -4.87 -3.30 1.08
N THR A 153 -5.49 -3.86 2.10
CA THR A 153 -6.75 -4.57 2.01
C THR A 153 -7.91 -3.78 2.64
N SER A 154 -8.97 -4.42 3.05
CA SER A 154 -10.18 -3.80 3.55
C SER A 154 -10.83 -4.63 4.65
N MET A 155 -11.54 -3.99 5.56
CA MET A 155 -12.46 -4.67 6.48
C MET A 155 -13.45 -5.59 5.74
N TYR A 156 -13.81 -5.27 4.48
CA TYR A 156 -14.68 -6.12 3.66
C TYR A 156 -13.99 -7.37 3.08
N GLY A 157 -12.69 -7.51 3.25
CA GLY A 157 -12.01 -8.78 3.08
C GLY A 157 -12.07 -9.67 4.33
N VAL A 158 -12.53 -9.14 5.47
CA VAL A 158 -12.67 -9.84 6.75
C VAL A 158 -14.15 -10.17 7.04
N VAL A 159 -15.03 -9.20 6.83
CA VAL A 159 -16.49 -9.33 7.02
C VAL A 159 -17.24 -8.81 5.81
N PRO A 160 -18.43 -9.33 5.49
CA PRO A 160 -19.27 -8.78 4.42
C PRO A 160 -19.79 -7.38 4.78
N PRO A 161 -20.18 -6.58 3.77
CA PRO A 161 -20.80 -5.29 4.00
C PRO A 161 -22.12 -5.40 4.80
N ASN A 162 -22.27 -4.54 5.81
CA ASN A 162 -23.51 -4.47 6.57
C ASN A 162 -24.61 -3.79 5.73
N LYS A 163 -25.73 -4.50 5.51
CA LYS A 163 -26.84 -4.01 4.69
C LYS A 163 -27.43 -2.70 5.21
N ASN A 164 -27.44 -2.48 6.52
CA ASN A 164 -28.03 -1.28 7.13
C ASN A 164 -27.20 0.00 6.89
N LEU A 165 -25.95 -0.15 6.44
CA LEU A 165 -25.12 0.99 6.06
C LEU A 165 -25.55 1.60 4.71
N TYR A 166 -26.12 0.80 3.83
CA TYR A 166 -26.46 1.17 2.48
C TYR A 166 -27.97 1.36 2.33
N THR A 167 -28.41 2.61 2.30
CA THR A 167 -29.86 2.96 2.15
C THR A 167 -30.40 2.71 0.75
N ASP A 168 -29.53 2.50 -0.22
CA ASP A 168 -29.87 2.17 -1.59
C ASP A 168 -29.22 0.82 -1.93
N LYS A 169 -30.04 -0.19 -2.23
CA LYS A 169 -29.60 -1.54 -2.57
C LYS A 169 -28.66 -1.62 -3.78
N TYR A 170 -28.71 -0.59 -4.64
CA TYR A 170 -27.85 -0.48 -5.83
C TYR A 170 -26.51 0.23 -5.55
N LYS A 171 -26.32 0.77 -4.36
CA LYS A 171 -25.11 1.50 -3.95
C LYS A 171 -24.32 0.78 -2.85
N SER A 172 -24.59 -0.50 -2.61
CA SER A 172 -23.82 -1.31 -1.68
C SER A 172 -22.40 -1.52 -2.21
N SER A 173 -21.46 -1.88 -1.31
CA SER A 173 -20.13 -2.31 -1.75
C SER A 173 -20.26 -3.51 -2.69
N PRO A 174 -19.62 -3.48 -3.87
CA PRO A 174 -19.71 -4.58 -4.83
C PRO A 174 -19.13 -5.87 -4.25
N ILE A 175 -19.75 -7.03 -4.60
CA ILE A 175 -19.29 -8.34 -4.12
C ILE A 175 -17.83 -8.63 -4.51
N TYR A 176 -17.45 -8.28 -5.72
CA TYR A 176 -16.09 -8.50 -6.21
C TYR A 176 -15.02 -7.77 -5.38
N TYR A 177 -15.36 -6.65 -4.75
CA TYR A 177 -14.43 -5.92 -3.90
C TYR A 177 -14.11 -6.70 -2.61
N GLY A 178 -15.13 -7.16 -1.89
CA GLY A 178 -14.91 -7.94 -0.67
C GLY A 178 -14.17 -9.24 -0.95
N VAL A 179 -14.57 -9.95 -2.02
CA VAL A 179 -13.94 -11.21 -2.43
C VAL A 179 -12.48 -11.00 -2.83
N SER A 180 -12.16 -9.98 -3.64
CA SER A 180 -10.77 -9.70 -4.02
C SER A 180 -9.90 -9.32 -2.83
N LYS A 181 -10.44 -8.56 -1.85
CA LYS A 181 -9.71 -8.19 -0.63
C LYS A 181 -9.49 -9.37 0.32
N ALA A 182 -10.43 -10.33 0.39
CA ALA A 182 -10.24 -11.59 1.10
C ALA A 182 -9.14 -12.45 0.44
N ALA A 183 -9.15 -12.52 -0.89
CA ALA A 183 -8.09 -13.21 -1.65
C ALA A 183 -6.71 -12.56 -1.43
N GLU A 184 -6.64 -11.23 -1.41
CA GLU A 184 -5.38 -10.48 -1.16
C GLU A 184 -4.85 -10.72 0.27
N ILE A 185 -5.74 -10.85 1.28
CA ILE A 185 -5.35 -11.22 2.64
C ILE A 185 -4.74 -12.64 2.64
N HIS A 186 -5.37 -13.59 1.95
CA HIS A 186 -4.83 -14.96 1.87
C HIS A 186 -3.53 -15.02 1.08
N LEU A 187 -3.43 -14.30 -0.05
CA LEU A 187 -2.19 -14.14 -0.83
C LEU A 187 -1.02 -13.66 0.05
N SER A 188 -1.28 -12.76 1.00
CA SER A 188 -0.24 -12.28 1.92
C SER A 188 0.33 -13.41 2.79
N LYS A 189 -0.50 -14.36 3.21
CA LYS A 189 -0.07 -15.56 3.98
C LYS A 189 0.77 -16.49 3.10
N GLU A 190 0.30 -16.79 1.88
CA GLU A 190 1.01 -17.60 0.90
C GLU A 190 2.39 -17.04 0.57
N LEU A 191 2.47 -15.73 0.31
CA LEU A 191 3.73 -15.07 0.02
C LEU A 191 4.66 -15.02 1.23
N ALA A 192 4.13 -14.87 2.45
CA ALA A 192 4.93 -14.88 3.67
C ALA A 192 5.68 -16.21 3.85
N VAL A 193 5.01 -17.34 3.56
CA VAL A 193 5.63 -18.67 3.60
C VAL A 193 6.65 -18.84 2.47
N ARG A 194 6.29 -18.49 1.24
CA ARG A 194 7.14 -18.68 0.04
C ARG A 194 8.38 -17.80 -0.02
N LEU A 195 8.36 -16.64 0.66
CA LEU A 195 9.47 -15.69 0.67
C LEU A 195 10.24 -15.69 1.99
N ALA A 196 9.95 -16.60 2.91
CA ALA A 196 10.60 -16.70 4.21
C ALA A 196 12.11 -16.98 4.10
N ASP A 197 12.53 -17.84 3.17
CA ASP A 197 13.92 -18.14 2.88
C ASP A 197 14.70 -16.91 2.39
N LYS A 198 14.04 -15.94 1.78
CA LYS A 198 14.59 -14.64 1.37
C LYS A 198 14.59 -13.61 2.49
N LYS A 199 14.09 -13.96 3.69
CA LYS A 199 13.93 -13.06 4.85
C LYS A 199 13.02 -11.85 4.55
N ILE A 200 12.07 -11.99 3.62
CA ILE A 200 11.09 -10.96 3.27
C ILE A 200 9.85 -11.16 4.13
N ARG A 201 9.46 -10.11 4.85
CA ARG A 201 8.20 -10.11 5.60
C ARG A 201 7.06 -9.63 4.71
N VAL A 202 5.98 -10.40 4.68
CA VAL A 202 4.78 -10.09 3.90
C VAL A 202 3.59 -10.00 4.84
N ASN A 203 2.92 -8.86 4.87
CA ASN A 203 1.74 -8.65 5.69
C ASN A 203 0.65 -7.94 4.88
N SER A 204 -0.59 -8.05 5.33
CA SER A 204 -1.70 -7.24 4.86
C SER A 204 -2.19 -6.29 5.95
N ILE A 205 -2.87 -5.23 5.52
CA ILE A 205 -3.52 -4.31 6.44
C ILE A 205 -4.94 -4.02 5.96
N SER A 206 -5.92 -4.37 6.78
CA SER A 206 -7.33 -4.18 6.49
C SER A 206 -7.84 -2.87 7.11
N PHE A 207 -8.02 -1.87 6.26
CA PHE A 207 -8.59 -0.60 6.72
C PHE A 207 -10.12 -0.63 6.73
N GLY A 208 -10.69 0.03 7.74
CA GLY A 208 -12.11 0.39 7.80
C GLY A 208 -12.48 1.49 6.82
N GLY A 209 -13.69 2.02 6.95
CA GLY A 209 -14.16 3.15 6.15
C GLY A 209 -13.30 4.39 6.36
N ILE A 210 -12.77 4.96 5.28
CA ILE A 210 -11.93 6.16 5.30
C ILE A 210 -12.71 7.35 4.74
N GLU A 211 -12.65 8.49 5.42
CA GLU A 211 -13.29 9.73 4.98
C GLU A 211 -12.73 10.22 3.62
N GLY A 212 -13.54 10.99 2.89
CA GLY A 212 -13.12 11.71 1.69
C GLY A 212 -13.91 11.41 0.41
N ARG A 213 -14.69 10.30 0.38
CA ARG A 213 -15.49 9.91 -0.80
C ARG A 213 -16.98 9.71 -0.52
N VAL A 214 -17.43 9.90 0.72
CA VAL A 214 -18.79 9.61 1.14
C VAL A 214 -19.51 10.86 1.64
N ASN A 215 -20.84 10.88 1.51
CA ASN A 215 -21.67 11.99 1.95
C ASN A 215 -21.88 11.98 3.48
N LYS A 216 -22.46 13.08 4.01
CA LYS A 216 -22.72 13.25 5.44
C LYS A 216 -23.67 12.18 6.02
N LYS A 217 -24.68 11.73 5.25
CA LYS A 217 -25.65 10.70 5.68
C LYS A 217 -24.94 9.37 5.91
N PHE A 218 -24.10 8.94 4.97
CA PHE A 218 -23.30 7.73 5.10
C PHE A 218 -22.35 7.80 6.31
N LYS A 219 -21.65 8.92 6.51
CA LYS A 219 -20.77 9.11 7.68
C LYS A 219 -21.51 8.94 8.99
N LYS A 220 -22.74 9.52 9.11
CA LYS A 220 -23.56 9.38 10.34
C LYS A 220 -23.99 7.94 10.57
N LEU A 221 -24.38 7.21 9.53
CA LEU A 221 -24.77 5.80 9.65
C LEU A 221 -23.55 4.94 10.02
N TYR A 222 -22.41 5.15 9.35
CA TYR A 222 -21.16 4.46 9.66
C TYR A 222 -20.76 4.67 11.14
N ALA A 223 -20.79 5.91 11.62
CA ALA A 223 -20.45 6.26 12.99
C ALA A 223 -21.29 5.52 14.05
N LYS A 224 -22.60 5.29 13.77
CA LYS A 224 -23.49 4.54 14.67
C LYS A 224 -23.17 3.04 14.73
N MET A 225 -22.50 2.51 13.72
CA MET A 225 -22.19 1.08 13.57
C MET A 225 -20.72 0.76 13.86
N CYS A 226 -19.89 1.77 14.08
CA CYS A 226 -18.47 1.62 14.33
C CYS A 226 -18.17 1.94 15.81
N PRO A 227 -17.54 1.05 16.59
CA PRO A 227 -17.21 1.28 17.99
C PRO A 227 -16.48 2.60 18.25
N LEU A 228 -15.56 2.99 17.35
CA LEU A 228 -14.85 4.27 17.45
C LEU A 228 -15.76 5.49 17.19
N GLY A 229 -17.02 5.30 16.78
CA GLY A 229 -17.98 6.37 16.52
C GLY A 229 -17.68 7.24 15.30
N ARG A 230 -16.76 6.82 14.42
CA ARG A 230 -16.36 7.58 13.24
C ARG A 230 -15.65 6.73 12.17
N MET A 231 -15.56 7.26 10.98
CA MET A 231 -14.64 6.74 9.96
C MET A 231 -13.18 7.12 10.29
N LEU A 232 -12.24 6.42 9.70
CA LEU A 232 -10.82 6.77 9.76
C LEU A 232 -10.55 8.04 8.92
N LYS A 233 -9.61 8.85 9.37
CA LYS A 233 -9.09 9.98 8.59
C LYS A 233 -7.98 9.49 7.65
N PRO A 234 -7.83 10.06 6.43
CA PRO A 234 -6.78 9.63 5.50
C PRO A 234 -5.37 9.62 6.11
N LYS A 235 -5.05 10.58 6.99
CA LYS A 235 -3.74 10.64 7.67
C LYS A 235 -3.46 9.50 8.65
N GLU A 236 -4.48 8.75 9.07
CA GLU A 236 -4.33 7.63 10.00
C GLU A 236 -3.84 6.34 9.31
N VAL A 237 -3.72 6.33 7.96
CA VAL A 237 -3.30 5.12 7.24
C VAL A 237 -1.78 4.90 7.25
N PHE A 238 -0.98 5.95 7.41
CA PHE A 238 0.47 5.85 7.22
C PHE A 238 1.16 5.10 8.36
N GLU A 239 0.95 5.48 9.62
CA GLU A 239 1.70 4.93 10.75
C GLU A 239 1.50 3.40 10.93
N PRO A 240 0.29 2.81 10.75
CA PRO A 240 0.15 1.36 10.76
C PRO A 240 0.92 0.65 9.62
N VAL A 241 0.97 1.25 8.42
CA VAL A 241 1.76 0.71 7.31
C VAL A 241 3.25 0.82 7.62
N TRP A 242 3.71 1.95 8.14
CA TRP A 242 5.09 2.14 8.58
C TRP A 242 5.50 1.14 9.66
N PHE A 243 4.63 0.86 10.63
CA PHE A 243 4.86 -0.18 11.64
C PHE A 243 5.20 -1.52 10.97
N LEU A 244 4.40 -1.97 10.00
CA LEU A 244 4.63 -3.23 9.30
C LEU A 244 5.93 -3.23 8.45
N CYS A 245 6.41 -2.06 8.02
CA CYS A 245 7.65 -1.87 7.25
C CYS A 245 8.88 -1.58 8.14
N SER A 246 8.75 -1.63 9.45
CA SER A 246 9.79 -1.29 10.40
C SER A 246 10.26 -2.49 11.24
N ASN A 247 11.36 -2.32 11.97
CA ASN A 247 11.85 -3.31 12.91
C ASN A 247 10.93 -3.50 14.13
N GLN A 248 10.02 -2.55 14.39
CA GLN A 248 9.04 -2.65 15.48
C GLN A 248 8.08 -3.83 15.28
N SER A 249 7.90 -4.29 14.05
CA SER A 249 7.10 -5.47 13.70
C SER A 249 7.95 -6.65 13.21
N SER A 250 9.20 -6.79 13.68
CA SER A 250 10.15 -7.81 13.19
C SER A 250 9.64 -9.24 13.29
N GLY A 251 8.79 -9.55 14.27
CA GLY A 251 8.14 -10.84 14.44
C GLY A 251 6.85 -11.05 13.61
N ALA A 252 6.40 -10.04 12.85
CA ALA A 252 5.15 -10.12 12.09
C ALA A 252 5.40 -10.45 10.61
N THR A 253 4.94 -11.62 10.16
CA THR A 253 4.83 -12.00 8.75
C THR A 253 3.58 -12.89 8.56
N GLY A 254 2.91 -12.79 7.42
CA GLY A 254 1.63 -13.47 7.16
C GLY A 254 0.45 -12.90 7.96
N HIS A 255 0.65 -11.80 8.68
CA HIS A 255 -0.37 -11.18 9.53
C HIS A 255 -1.27 -10.23 8.73
N ASN A 256 -2.56 -10.20 9.11
CA ASN A 256 -3.50 -9.18 8.66
C ASN A 256 -3.79 -8.20 9.80
N LEU A 257 -3.17 -7.02 9.76
CA LEU A 257 -3.40 -5.98 10.75
C LEU A 257 -4.71 -5.24 10.45
N ILE A 258 -5.67 -5.31 11.37
CA ILE A 258 -6.98 -4.68 11.20
C ILE A 258 -6.97 -3.29 11.85
N ILE A 259 -7.25 -2.25 11.06
CA ILE A 259 -7.36 -0.86 11.48
C ILE A 259 -8.68 -0.33 10.95
N ASP A 260 -9.76 -0.56 11.68
CA ASP A 260 -11.12 -0.32 11.22
C ASP A 260 -12.04 0.41 12.24
N GLY A 261 -11.47 0.83 13.37
CA GLY A 261 -12.22 1.47 14.44
C GLY A 261 -13.12 0.51 15.22
N GLY A 262 -12.83 -0.79 15.14
CA GLY A 262 -13.61 -1.86 15.78
C GLY A 262 -14.78 -2.36 14.92
N TRP A 263 -14.89 -1.98 13.64
CA TRP A 263 -15.98 -2.40 12.77
C TRP A 263 -16.18 -3.93 12.69
N THR A 264 -15.09 -4.68 12.70
CA THR A 264 -15.11 -6.15 12.55
C THR A 264 -15.19 -6.90 13.88
N THR A 265 -15.42 -6.24 15.01
CA THR A 265 -15.45 -6.87 16.34
C THR A 265 -16.82 -7.43 16.72
N TRP A 266 -17.89 -7.15 15.97
CA TRP A 266 -19.25 -7.66 16.19
C TRP A 266 -19.96 -8.03 14.88
#